data_5b7beea3990adbde1b172d4a8a80c8c2
#
_entry.id   5b7beea3990adbde1b172d4a8a80c8c2
#
_cell.length_a   1.000
_cell.length_b   1.000
_cell.length_c   1.000
_cell.angle_alpha   90.00
_cell.angle_beta   90.00
_cell.angle_gamma   90.00
#
_symmetry.space_group_name_H-M   'P 1'
#
loop_
_entity.id
_entity.type
_entity.pdbx_description
1 polymer ?
#
loop_
_entity_poly.entity_id
_entity_poly.type
_entity_poly.pdbx_seq_one_letter_code
_entity_poly.pdbx_strand_id
1 'polypeptide(L)'
;MTDELKIEGYASLFWTRDLNDDVTAAGAFSDSLATSGAGGVKMLHQHDDAEPIGVWDEIVEDARGLFVRGRILRATPRGRLVAALVEAGALDGLSIGFRQVKARADGALRVLKRVELWEVSVVTFPMLPGARLTVVG
;
A
#
# COMPACT_ATOMS: atom_id res chain seq x y z
N MET A 1 12.46 -3.44 -22.84
CA MET A 1 11.46 -2.95 -21.88
C MET A 1 10.38 -4.00 -21.71
N THR A 2 10.03 -4.35 -20.49
CA THR A 2 8.98 -5.33 -20.21
C THR A 2 7.62 -4.66 -20.15
N ASP A 3 6.54 -5.45 -20.30
CA ASP A 3 5.17 -4.96 -20.16
C ASP A 3 4.80 -4.63 -18.71
N GLU A 4 5.67 -4.93 -17.78
CA GLU A 4 5.45 -4.78 -16.35
C GLU A 4 6.64 -4.12 -15.66
N LEU A 5 6.35 -3.32 -14.64
CA LEU A 5 7.37 -2.79 -13.74
C LEU A 5 7.17 -3.40 -12.37
N LYS A 6 8.15 -4.17 -11.92
CA LYS A 6 8.09 -4.80 -10.58
C LYS A 6 8.49 -3.80 -9.52
N ILE A 7 7.67 -3.71 -8.46
CA ILE A 7 7.88 -2.81 -7.33
C ILE A 7 7.70 -3.56 -6.03
N GLU A 8 8.34 -3.06 -4.97
CA GLU A 8 8.16 -3.59 -3.63
C GLU A 8 8.42 -2.51 -2.58
N GLY A 9 7.95 -2.73 -1.37
CA GLY A 9 8.19 -1.84 -0.25
C GLY A 9 7.22 -2.07 0.89
N TYR A 10 7.36 -1.26 1.94
CA TYR A 10 6.42 -1.27 3.05
C TYR A 10 5.30 -0.28 2.81
N ALA A 11 4.08 -0.79 2.76
CA ALA A 11 2.88 0.04 2.62
C ALA A 11 2.41 0.60 3.96
N SER A 12 2.82 -0.02 5.07
CA SER A 12 2.57 0.45 6.43
C SER A 12 3.72 -0.02 7.32
N LEU A 13 4.06 0.80 8.31
CA LEU A 13 5.05 0.47 9.33
C LEU A 13 4.33 0.41 10.66
N PHE A 14 4.46 -0.70 11.40
CA PHE A 14 3.76 -0.86 12.67
C PHE A 14 4.27 0.13 13.71
N TRP A 15 3.36 0.58 14.57
CA TRP A 15 3.62 1.47 15.70
C TRP A 15 4.23 2.81 15.33
N THR A 16 4.08 3.22 14.07
CA THR A 16 4.57 4.49 13.56
C THR A 16 3.38 5.41 13.26
N ARG A 17 3.39 6.60 13.85
CA ARG A 17 2.34 7.59 13.65
C ARG A 17 2.34 8.11 12.22
N ASP A 18 1.18 8.14 11.59
CA ASP A 18 1.00 8.75 10.28
C ASP A 18 0.47 10.19 10.39
N LEU A 19 0.26 10.84 9.24
CA LEU A 19 -0.19 12.24 9.19
C LEU A 19 -1.65 12.41 9.62
N ASN A 20 -2.39 11.31 9.77
CA ASN A 20 -3.78 11.29 10.22
C ASN A 20 -3.90 10.90 11.70
N ASP A 21 -2.79 10.91 12.43
CA ASP A 21 -2.70 10.49 13.83
C ASP A 21 -3.12 9.04 14.06
N ASP A 22 -2.96 8.20 13.06
CA ASP A 22 -3.16 6.76 13.16
C ASP A 22 -1.84 6.05 13.43
N VAL A 23 -1.93 5.00 14.23
CA VAL A 23 -0.86 4.05 14.49
C VAL A 23 -1.42 2.67 14.23
N THR A 24 -0.78 1.88 13.37
CA THR A 24 -1.23 0.54 13.04
C THR A 24 -0.53 -0.48 13.93
N ALA A 25 -1.30 -1.28 14.64
CA ALA A 25 -0.77 -2.36 15.47
C ALA A 25 -0.33 -3.55 14.63
N ALA A 26 0.70 -4.26 15.07
CA ALA A 26 1.08 -5.53 14.46
C ALA A 26 -0.12 -6.49 14.54
N GLY A 27 -0.38 -7.23 13.45
CA GLY A 27 -1.53 -8.13 13.35
C GLY A 27 -2.79 -7.47 12.80
N ALA A 28 -2.80 -6.15 12.58
CA ALA A 28 -3.99 -5.43 12.14
C ALA A 28 -4.52 -5.91 10.78
N PHE A 29 -3.66 -6.40 9.91
CA PHE A 29 -4.01 -6.85 8.57
C PHE A 29 -4.23 -8.36 8.45
N SER A 30 -3.90 -9.13 9.49
CA SER A 30 -3.83 -10.60 9.41
C SER A 30 -5.14 -11.24 8.98
N ASP A 31 -6.26 -10.86 9.60
CA ASP A 31 -7.56 -11.46 9.28
C ASP A 31 -8.01 -11.10 7.86
N SER A 32 -7.80 -9.85 7.46
CA SER A 32 -8.15 -9.38 6.13
C SER A 32 -7.38 -10.15 5.05
N LEU A 33 -6.08 -10.33 5.24
CA LEU A 33 -5.23 -11.06 4.29
C LEU A 33 -5.56 -12.54 4.25
N ALA A 34 -5.94 -13.15 5.39
CA ALA A 34 -6.36 -14.55 5.43
C ALA A 34 -7.63 -14.78 4.61
N THR A 35 -8.50 -13.78 4.52
CA THR A 35 -9.75 -13.86 3.77
C THR A 35 -9.56 -13.54 2.29
N SER A 36 -8.89 -12.44 1.97
CA SER A 36 -8.80 -11.94 0.58
C SER A 36 -7.54 -12.38 -0.16
N GLY A 37 -6.45 -12.61 0.56
CA GLY A 37 -5.12 -12.76 -0.05
C GLY A 37 -4.66 -11.47 -0.72
N ALA A 38 -3.44 -11.51 -1.29
CA ALA A 38 -2.88 -10.35 -2.00
C ALA A 38 -3.73 -9.99 -3.23
N GLY A 39 -4.25 -10.99 -3.94
CA GLY A 39 -5.04 -10.76 -5.14
C GLY A 39 -6.35 -10.02 -4.91
N GLY A 40 -6.87 -10.03 -3.68
CA GLY A 40 -8.09 -9.30 -3.32
C GLY A 40 -7.83 -7.83 -2.97
N VAL A 41 -6.56 -7.42 -2.86
CA VAL A 41 -6.16 -6.04 -2.56
C VAL A 41 -5.80 -5.35 -3.87
N LYS A 42 -6.42 -4.22 -4.17
CA LYS A 42 -6.23 -3.54 -5.46
C LYS A 42 -4.98 -2.65 -5.43
N MET A 43 -4.32 -2.53 -6.59
CA MET A 43 -3.26 -1.56 -6.80
C MET A 43 -3.84 -0.39 -7.58
N LEU A 44 -3.96 0.76 -6.93
CA LEU A 44 -4.55 1.96 -7.54
C LEU A 44 -3.51 3.08 -7.67
N HIS A 45 -3.87 4.10 -8.44
CA HIS A 45 -3.11 5.34 -8.53
C HIS A 45 -3.83 6.41 -7.72
N GLN A 46 -3.15 6.97 -6.72
CA GLN A 46 -3.68 8.09 -5.90
C GLN A 46 -5.05 7.78 -5.27
N HIS A 47 -5.27 6.53 -4.83
CA HIS A 47 -6.53 6.07 -4.24
C HIS A 47 -7.75 6.20 -5.16
N ASP A 48 -7.55 6.29 -6.47
CA ASP A 48 -8.63 6.42 -7.44
C ASP A 48 -9.16 5.04 -7.84
N ASP A 49 -10.38 4.73 -7.43
CA ASP A 49 -11.03 3.44 -7.72
C ASP A 49 -11.17 3.16 -9.22
N ALA A 50 -11.23 4.19 -10.03
CA ALA A 50 -11.35 4.08 -11.47
C ALA A 50 -10.01 3.80 -12.16
N GLU A 51 -8.91 3.82 -11.41
CA GLU A 51 -7.55 3.72 -11.96
C GLU A 51 -6.75 2.59 -11.32
N PRO A 52 -7.17 1.31 -11.52
CA PRO A 52 -6.29 0.19 -11.18
C PRO A 52 -5.13 0.16 -12.18
N ILE A 53 -3.91 0.05 -11.65
CA ILE A 53 -2.70 0.16 -12.47
C ILE A 53 -1.86 -1.10 -12.48
N GLY A 54 -2.22 -2.09 -11.70
CA GLY A 54 -1.44 -3.31 -11.61
C GLY A 54 -2.03 -4.32 -10.65
N VAL A 55 -1.20 -5.24 -10.21
CA VAL A 55 -1.60 -6.30 -9.28
C VAL A 55 -0.56 -6.49 -8.18
N TRP A 56 -1.02 -6.85 -6.99
CA TRP A 56 -0.16 -7.27 -5.89
C TRP A 56 0.00 -8.77 -5.92
N ASP A 57 1.26 -9.25 -5.97
CA ASP A 57 1.58 -10.67 -5.98
C ASP A 57 1.80 -11.20 -4.57
N GLU A 58 2.29 -10.34 -3.67
CA GLU A 58 2.59 -10.71 -2.29
C GLU A 58 2.28 -9.55 -1.37
N ILE A 59 1.55 -9.83 -0.31
CA ILE A 59 1.30 -8.89 0.79
C ILE A 59 1.42 -9.69 2.07
N VAL A 60 2.40 -9.35 2.90
CA VAL A 60 2.67 -10.07 4.15
C VAL A 60 2.97 -9.10 5.28
N GLU A 61 2.57 -9.46 6.49
CA GLU A 61 3.05 -8.79 7.69
C GLU A 61 4.37 -9.44 8.11
N ASP A 62 5.38 -8.60 8.36
CA ASP A 62 6.60 -9.04 9.03
C ASP A 62 6.76 -8.25 10.34
N ALA A 63 7.91 -8.35 10.99
CA ALA A 63 8.13 -7.65 12.27
C ALA A 63 8.10 -6.12 12.11
N ARG A 64 8.34 -5.60 10.92
CA ARG A 64 8.45 -4.18 10.64
C ARG A 64 7.13 -3.54 10.20
N GLY A 65 6.34 -4.27 9.43
CA GLY A 65 5.11 -3.72 8.89
C GLY A 65 4.47 -4.59 7.82
N LEU A 66 3.73 -3.94 6.92
CA LEU A 66 3.06 -4.58 5.80
C LEU A 66 3.93 -4.47 4.55
N PHE A 67 4.62 -5.54 4.21
CA PHE A 67 5.45 -5.62 3.02
C PHE A 67 4.61 -6.03 1.82
N VAL A 68 4.78 -5.32 0.71
CA VAL A 68 4.06 -5.59 -0.54
C VAL A 68 5.03 -5.73 -1.70
N ARG A 69 4.69 -6.60 -2.64
CA ARG A 69 5.41 -6.79 -3.90
C ARG A 69 4.39 -6.99 -5.00
N GLY A 70 4.55 -6.26 -6.10
CA GLY A 70 3.60 -6.32 -7.19
C GLY A 70 4.16 -5.82 -8.51
N ARG A 71 3.26 -5.66 -9.49
CA ARG A 71 3.63 -5.28 -10.86
C ARG A 71 2.70 -4.19 -11.37
N ILE A 72 3.27 -3.09 -11.83
CA ILE A 72 2.53 -2.06 -12.57
C ILE A 72 2.46 -2.51 -14.03
N LEU A 73 1.26 -2.49 -14.61
CA LEU A 73 1.00 -2.99 -15.97
C LEU A 73 1.11 -1.86 -17.00
N ARG A 74 2.18 -1.87 -17.79
CA ARG A 74 2.39 -0.86 -18.83
C ARG A 74 1.43 -1.02 -20.01
N ALA A 75 0.70 -2.14 -20.08
CA ALA A 75 -0.29 -2.37 -21.14
C ALA A 75 -1.48 -1.41 -21.05
N THR A 76 -1.74 -0.82 -19.89
CA THR A 76 -2.79 0.17 -19.73
C THR A 76 -2.21 1.59 -19.84
N PRO A 77 -2.98 2.59 -20.35
CA PRO A 77 -2.48 3.96 -20.43
C PRO A 77 -2.05 4.53 -19.08
N ARG A 78 -2.84 4.34 -18.04
CA ARG A 78 -2.51 4.83 -16.69
C ARG A 78 -1.32 4.09 -16.11
N GLY A 79 -1.24 2.78 -16.28
CA GLY A 79 -0.12 1.98 -15.82
C GLY A 79 1.19 2.39 -16.46
N ARG A 80 1.16 2.70 -17.78
CA ARG A 80 2.34 3.21 -18.49
C ARG A 80 2.81 4.55 -17.94
N LEU A 81 1.86 5.45 -17.69
CA LEU A 81 2.16 6.76 -17.11
C LEU A 81 2.79 6.60 -15.72
N VAL A 82 2.16 5.82 -14.86
CA VAL A 82 2.63 5.62 -13.48
C VAL A 82 4.00 4.95 -13.48
N ALA A 83 4.21 3.93 -14.30
CA ALA A 83 5.51 3.25 -14.40
C ALA A 83 6.62 4.23 -14.79
N ALA A 84 6.36 5.10 -15.75
CA ALA A 84 7.33 6.12 -16.17
C ALA A 84 7.67 7.09 -15.03
N LEU A 85 6.68 7.53 -14.27
CA LEU A 85 6.88 8.44 -13.14
C LEU A 85 7.61 7.75 -11.98
N VAL A 86 7.33 6.48 -11.73
CA VAL A 86 8.04 5.69 -10.72
C VAL A 86 9.51 5.53 -11.11
N GLU A 87 9.78 5.16 -12.35
CA GLU A 87 11.16 5.01 -12.84
C GLU A 87 11.94 6.32 -12.79
N ALA A 88 11.26 7.43 -13.02
CA ALA A 88 11.88 8.76 -12.94
C ALA A 88 12.06 9.25 -11.49
N GLY A 89 11.52 8.53 -10.51
CA GLY A 89 11.58 8.97 -9.11
C GLY A 89 10.53 10.02 -8.73
N ALA A 90 9.58 10.30 -9.62
CA ALA A 90 8.53 11.30 -9.35
C ALA A 90 7.39 10.75 -8.49
N LEU A 91 7.20 9.43 -8.49
CA LEU A 91 6.22 8.73 -7.65
C LEU A 91 6.94 7.61 -6.92
N ASP A 92 6.92 7.63 -5.60
CA ASP A 92 7.57 6.59 -4.80
C ASP A 92 6.82 6.24 -3.51
N GLY A 93 5.67 6.84 -3.26
CA GLY A 93 4.88 6.60 -2.05
C GLY A 93 3.97 5.41 -2.18
N LEU A 94 3.77 4.70 -1.05
CA LEU A 94 2.73 3.68 -0.90
C LEU A 94 1.76 4.15 0.18
N SER A 95 0.46 3.94 -0.04
CA SER A 95 -0.55 4.33 0.93
C SER A 95 -1.69 3.33 0.91
N ILE A 96 -2.13 2.90 2.10
CA ILE A 96 -3.20 1.93 2.24
C ILE A 96 -4.57 2.59 2.20
N GLY A 97 -5.54 1.90 1.59
CA GLY A 97 -6.96 2.21 1.72
C GLY A 97 -7.65 1.06 2.44
N PHE A 98 -8.39 1.37 3.50
CA PHE A 98 -8.94 0.35 4.38
C PHE A 98 -10.24 0.81 5.03
N ARG A 99 -10.97 -0.18 5.58
CA ARG A 99 -12.09 0.08 6.48
C ARG A 99 -11.66 -0.31 7.88
N GLN A 100 -11.89 0.59 8.85
CA GLN A 100 -11.62 0.29 10.25
C GLN A 100 -12.60 -0.78 10.74
N VAL A 101 -12.07 -1.82 11.39
CA VAL A 101 -12.88 -2.86 12.04
C VAL A 101 -12.80 -2.69 13.56
N LYS A 102 -11.60 -2.50 14.09
CA LYS A 102 -11.37 -2.31 15.53
C LYS A 102 -10.24 -1.32 15.77
N ALA A 103 -10.48 -0.33 16.59
CA ALA A 103 -9.49 0.66 16.97
C ALA A 103 -9.72 1.08 18.43
N ARG A 104 -8.70 1.69 19.04
CA ARG A 104 -8.82 2.32 20.35
C ARG A 104 -8.18 3.69 20.32
N ALA A 105 -8.68 4.59 21.14
CA ALA A 105 -8.08 5.89 21.34
C ALA A 105 -6.89 5.77 22.30
N ASP A 106 -5.84 6.53 22.02
CA ASP A 106 -4.66 6.65 22.89
C ASP A 106 -4.19 8.10 22.82
N GLY A 107 -4.74 8.94 23.71
CA GLY A 107 -4.54 10.37 23.63
C GLY A 107 -5.09 10.94 22.32
N ALA A 108 -4.25 11.63 21.57
CA ALA A 108 -4.60 12.17 20.25
C ALA A 108 -4.51 11.12 19.14
N LEU A 109 -4.01 9.92 19.43
CA LEU A 109 -3.79 8.86 18.47
C LEU A 109 -4.98 7.92 18.38
N ARG A 110 -5.18 7.36 17.18
CA ARG A 110 -6.07 6.23 16.97
C ARG A 110 -5.22 5.01 16.65
N VAL A 111 -5.28 4.00 17.53
CA VAL A 111 -4.55 2.75 17.32
C VAL A 111 -5.44 1.78 16.57
N LEU A 112 -5.07 1.49 15.33
CA LEU A 112 -5.79 0.56 14.47
C LEU A 112 -5.40 -0.87 14.85
N LYS A 113 -6.35 -1.60 15.42
CA LYS A 113 -6.14 -2.97 15.91
C LYS A 113 -6.49 -4.01 14.86
N ARG A 114 -7.50 -3.71 14.02
CA ARG A 114 -7.93 -4.58 12.92
C ARG A 114 -8.54 -3.72 11.84
N VAL A 115 -8.12 -3.96 10.61
CA VAL A 115 -8.63 -3.27 9.42
C VAL A 115 -8.94 -4.28 8.33
N GLU A 116 -9.88 -3.91 7.45
CA GLU A 116 -10.13 -4.61 6.21
C GLU A 116 -9.36 -3.84 5.13
N LEU A 117 -8.34 -4.47 4.57
CA LEU A 117 -7.47 -3.85 3.57
C LEU A 117 -8.11 -3.97 2.19
N TRP A 118 -8.40 -2.83 1.57
CA TRP A 118 -9.05 -2.78 0.27
C TRP A 118 -8.07 -2.57 -0.87
N GLU A 119 -7.08 -1.71 -0.66
CA GLU A 119 -6.14 -1.35 -1.72
C GLU A 119 -4.83 -0.86 -1.12
N VAL A 120 -3.78 -0.91 -1.93
CA VAL A 120 -2.53 -0.20 -1.69
C VAL A 120 -2.24 0.58 -2.95
N SER A 121 -2.20 1.88 -2.83
CA SER A 121 -1.98 2.80 -3.95
C SER A 121 -0.55 3.25 -4.06
N VAL A 122 -0.14 3.56 -5.30
CA VAL A 122 1.06 4.34 -5.58
C VAL A 122 0.64 5.80 -5.55
N VAL A 123 1.29 6.57 -4.69
CA VAL A 123 0.90 7.97 -4.41
C VAL A 123 2.10 8.90 -4.42
N THR A 124 1.82 10.21 -4.61
CA THR A 124 2.83 11.26 -4.52
C THR A 124 3.23 11.51 -3.07
N PHE A 125 2.23 11.66 -2.19
CA PHE A 125 2.44 11.98 -0.78
C PHE A 125 1.75 10.94 0.10
N PRO A 126 2.48 9.93 0.58
CA PRO A 126 1.86 8.89 1.40
C PRO A 126 1.42 9.43 2.77
N MET A 127 0.31 8.91 3.28
CA MET A 127 -0.20 9.28 4.60
C MET A 127 0.82 8.94 5.70
N LEU A 128 1.54 7.82 5.55
CA LEU A 128 2.69 7.49 6.37
C LEU A 128 3.94 7.81 5.56
N PRO A 129 4.68 8.89 5.90
CA PRO A 129 5.79 9.35 5.06
C PRO A 129 6.89 8.31 4.80
N GLY A 130 7.08 7.36 5.71
CA GLY A 130 8.06 6.28 5.55
C GLY A 130 7.60 5.15 4.64
N ALA A 131 6.35 5.14 4.18
CA ALA A 131 5.83 4.09 3.30
C ALA A 131 6.26 4.36 1.86
N ARG A 132 7.36 3.73 1.44
CA ARG A 132 7.98 3.98 0.13
C ARG A 132 8.19 2.69 -0.64
N LEU A 133 8.08 2.80 -1.96
CA LEU A 133 8.39 1.69 -2.87
C LEU A 133 9.80 1.84 -3.45
N THR A 134 10.33 0.72 -3.90
CA THR A 134 11.50 0.67 -4.77
C THR A 134 11.20 -0.19 -5.98
N VAL A 135 11.92 0.07 -7.07
CA VAL A 135 11.84 -0.76 -8.27
C VAL A 135 12.71 -1.99 -8.06
N VAL A 136 12.16 -3.16 -8.39
CA VAL A 136 12.86 -4.44 -8.31
C VAL A 136 13.61 -4.63 -9.61
N GLY A 137 14.85 -4.84 -9.52
CA GLY A 137 15.56 -4.99 -10.72
C GLY A 137 16.93 -5.36 -10.66
#